data_a1472ff39df31f86d11f261f75a93b97
#
_entry.id   a1472ff39df31f86d11f261f75a93b97
#
_cell.length_a   1.000
_cell.length_b   1.000
_cell.length_c   1.000
_cell.angle_alpha   90.00
_cell.angle_beta   90.00
_cell.angle_gamma   90.00
#
_symmetry.space_group_name_H-M   'P 1'
#
loop_
_entity.id
_entity.type
_entity.pdbx_description
1 polymer ?
#
loop_
_entity_poly.entity_id
_entity_poly.type
_entity_poly.pdbx_seq_one_letter_code
_entity_poly.pdbx_strand_id
1 'polypeptide(L)'
;ERQMEMVRTMLDMYREHGWFPKWELYGRETLTMEGDPSIPVIVDTWMKGLRDFDVDLAYEAMYKSATLPGAENLMRPDNDDYMSKGYVPLREQYDNSVSHALEYYIADFALSRFADALGKKKDAEMFYKRSLGYKHYYSKEFGTFRPILPDGTFYSPFNPRQGENFEPNPGFHEGNSWNYTFYVPHDVYGLAKLMGGKKPFVNKLQMVFDEGLYD
;
A
#
# COMPACT_ATOMS: atom_id res chain seq x y z
N GLU A 1 -13.28 21.10 -10.77
CA GLU A 1 -12.10 21.94 -11.09
C GLU A 1 -10.94 21.69 -10.13
N ARG A 2 -11.08 21.91 -8.81
CA ARG A 2 -9.98 21.80 -7.83
C ARG A 2 -9.27 20.44 -7.83
N GLN A 3 -10.00 19.33 -7.93
CA GLN A 3 -9.39 18.01 -7.96
C GLN A 3 -8.49 17.80 -9.18
N MET A 4 -8.88 18.31 -10.34
CA MET A 4 -8.03 18.26 -11.54
C MET A 4 -6.82 19.18 -11.44
N GLU A 5 -6.96 20.33 -10.77
CA GLU A 5 -5.83 21.22 -10.48
C GLU A 5 -4.79 20.52 -9.60
N MET A 6 -5.23 19.78 -8.57
CA MET A 6 -4.34 18.97 -7.73
C MET A 6 -3.62 17.90 -8.55
N VAL A 7 -4.33 17.18 -9.42
CA VAL A 7 -3.71 16.17 -10.30
C VAL A 7 -2.69 16.80 -11.25
N ARG A 8 -3.02 17.94 -11.87
CA ARG A 8 -2.07 18.68 -12.72
C ARG A 8 -0.84 19.11 -11.94
N THR A 9 -1.01 19.60 -10.71
CA THR A 9 0.11 19.94 -9.84
C THR A 9 1.00 18.73 -9.56
N MET A 10 0.42 17.55 -9.27
CA MET A 10 1.21 16.32 -9.09
C MET A 10 2.00 15.96 -10.36
N LEU A 11 1.41 16.15 -11.55
CA LEU A 11 2.09 15.92 -12.82
C LEU A 11 3.22 16.94 -13.07
N ASP A 12 3.03 18.20 -12.71
CA ASP A 12 4.06 19.22 -12.81
C ASP A 12 5.23 18.91 -11.86
N MET A 13 4.95 18.45 -10.65
CA MET A 13 5.97 17.97 -9.72
C MET A 13 6.74 16.77 -10.29
N TYR A 14 6.05 15.82 -10.92
CA TYR A 14 6.71 14.71 -11.60
C TYR A 14 7.64 15.21 -12.74
N ARG A 15 7.21 16.19 -13.54
CA ARG A 15 8.06 16.79 -14.60
C ARG A 15 9.32 17.45 -14.04
N GLU A 16 9.20 18.07 -12.87
CA GLU A 16 10.30 18.80 -12.23
C GLU A 16 11.26 17.87 -11.48
N HIS A 17 10.71 16.91 -10.74
CA HIS A 17 11.49 16.07 -9.79
C HIS A 17 11.63 14.62 -10.23
N GLY A 18 10.88 14.18 -11.23
CA GLY A 18 10.88 12.80 -11.72
C GLY A 18 10.10 11.81 -10.85
N TRP A 19 9.38 12.29 -9.84
CA TRP A 19 8.54 11.49 -8.93
C TRP A 19 7.27 12.24 -8.57
N PHE A 20 6.18 11.50 -8.31
CA PHE A 20 4.99 12.06 -7.71
C PHE A 20 5.22 12.46 -6.24
N PRO A 21 4.45 13.44 -5.72
CA PRO A 21 4.53 13.79 -4.31
C PRO A 21 3.98 12.65 -3.43
N LYS A 22 4.63 12.46 -2.29
CA LYS A 22 4.23 11.54 -1.24
C LYS A 22 3.87 12.31 0.04
N TRP A 23 4.83 13.05 0.57
CA TRP A 23 4.68 13.82 1.80
C TRP A 23 5.56 15.05 1.78
N GLU A 24 4.99 16.15 1.37
CA GLU A 24 5.72 17.41 1.19
C GLU A 24 5.76 18.24 2.47
N LEU A 25 6.91 18.82 2.73
CA LEU A 25 7.10 19.79 3.78
C LEU A 25 7.95 20.97 3.26
N TYR A 26 7.47 22.19 3.50
CA TYR A 26 8.12 23.42 3.05
C TYR A 26 8.40 23.44 1.53
N GLY A 27 7.48 22.93 0.72
CA GLY A 27 7.60 22.91 -0.74
C GLY A 27 8.62 21.92 -1.28
N ARG A 28 8.99 20.90 -0.49
CA ARG A 28 9.89 19.82 -0.91
C ARG A 28 9.32 18.47 -0.52
N GLU A 29 9.50 17.50 -1.40
CA GLU A 29 9.23 16.11 -1.09
C GLU A 29 10.23 15.59 -0.06
N THR A 30 9.73 14.95 1.00
CA THR A 30 10.57 14.41 2.08
C THR A 30 10.80 12.92 1.98
N LEU A 31 9.96 12.20 1.22
CA LEU A 31 9.93 10.73 1.11
C LEU A 31 9.70 10.02 2.46
N THR A 32 9.16 10.74 3.44
CA THR A 32 9.10 10.29 4.84
C THR A 32 8.06 9.19 5.07
N MET A 33 6.91 9.28 4.41
CA MET A 33 5.80 8.35 4.64
C MET A 33 5.84 7.15 3.68
N GLU A 34 4.99 6.17 3.99
CA GLU A 34 4.89 4.94 3.22
C GLU A 34 4.16 5.15 1.90
N GLY A 35 4.44 4.23 0.97
CA GLY A 35 3.61 4.01 -0.19
C GLY A 35 3.77 5.01 -1.32
N ASP A 36 2.74 5.07 -2.11
CA ASP A 36 2.66 5.74 -3.39
C ASP A 36 1.26 6.40 -3.55
N PRO A 37 0.92 7.32 -2.63
CA PRO A 37 -0.45 7.79 -2.42
C PRO A 37 -1.01 8.58 -3.61
N SER A 38 -0.16 9.16 -4.45
CA SER A 38 -0.60 9.88 -5.65
C SER A 38 -1.30 8.96 -6.67
N ILE A 39 -0.91 7.67 -6.74
CA ILE A 39 -1.49 6.72 -7.69
C ILE A 39 -3.00 6.55 -7.48
N PRO A 40 -3.48 6.12 -6.30
CA PRO A 40 -4.93 5.96 -6.10
C PRO A 40 -5.70 7.27 -6.25
N VAL A 41 -5.13 8.42 -5.88
CA VAL A 41 -5.78 9.73 -6.04
C VAL A 41 -6.00 10.08 -7.52
N ILE A 42 -4.97 9.94 -8.35
CA ILE A 42 -5.04 10.24 -9.78
C ILE A 42 -6.00 9.27 -10.49
N VAL A 43 -5.89 7.98 -10.18
CA VAL A 43 -6.74 6.94 -10.78
C VAL A 43 -8.22 7.13 -10.39
N ASP A 44 -8.51 7.38 -9.13
CA ASP A 44 -9.87 7.65 -8.65
C ASP A 44 -10.47 8.89 -9.32
N THR A 45 -9.66 9.95 -9.49
CA THR A 45 -10.05 11.15 -10.22
C THR A 45 -10.47 10.83 -11.65
N TRP A 46 -9.64 10.06 -12.37
CA TRP A 46 -9.92 9.67 -13.75
C TRP A 46 -11.14 8.75 -13.87
N MET A 47 -11.29 7.78 -12.95
CA MET A 47 -12.43 6.85 -12.92
C MET A 47 -13.76 7.56 -12.65
N LYS A 48 -13.73 8.68 -11.94
CA LYS A 48 -14.90 9.56 -11.72
C LYS A 48 -15.25 10.46 -12.91
N GLY A 49 -14.53 10.31 -14.04
CA GLY A 49 -14.78 11.06 -15.26
C GLY A 49 -14.05 12.41 -15.36
N LEU A 50 -13.23 12.76 -14.39
CA LEU A 50 -12.40 13.96 -14.41
C LEU A 50 -11.08 13.66 -15.13
N ARG A 51 -11.04 13.90 -16.45
CA ARG A 51 -9.99 13.38 -17.34
C ARG A 51 -9.14 14.45 -18.03
N ASP A 52 -9.34 15.71 -17.71
CA ASP A 52 -8.63 16.84 -18.35
C ASP A 52 -7.24 17.05 -17.74
N PHE A 53 -6.39 16.06 -17.93
CA PHE A 53 -4.97 16.06 -17.59
C PHE A 53 -4.19 15.12 -18.51
N ASP A 54 -2.87 15.19 -18.50
CA ASP A 54 -1.97 14.37 -19.30
C ASP A 54 -1.98 12.91 -18.81
N VAL A 55 -2.84 12.09 -19.42
CA VAL A 55 -3.09 10.69 -19.04
C VAL A 55 -1.87 9.81 -19.34
N ASP A 56 -1.16 10.06 -20.43
CA ASP A 56 0.02 9.28 -20.82
C ASP A 56 1.17 9.52 -19.85
N LEU A 57 1.42 10.77 -19.50
CA LEU A 57 2.40 11.13 -18.48
C LEU A 57 2.04 10.55 -17.10
N ALA A 58 0.76 10.61 -16.72
CA ALA A 58 0.29 10.01 -15.48
C ALA A 58 0.57 8.50 -15.44
N TYR A 59 0.27 7.80 -16.53
CA TYR A 59 0.55 6.37 -16.62
C TYR A 59 2.04 6.06 -16.56
N GLU A 60 2.87 6.80 -17.31
CA GLU A 60 4.33 6.68 -17.30
C GLU A 60 4.90 6.80 -15.89
N ALA A 61 4.51 7.85 -15.17
CA ALA A 61 4.98 8.13 -13.82
C ALA A 61 4.58 7.02 -12.82
N MET A 62 3.32 6.57 -12.87
CA MET A 62 2.83 5.47 -12.02
C MET A 62 3.54 4.15 -12.34
N TYR A 63 3.70 3.84 -13.63
CA TYR A 63 4.39 2.62 -14.07
C TYR A 63 5.86 2.63 -13.63
N LYS A 64 6.55 3.76 -13.77
CA LYS A 64 7.92 3.96 -13.30
C LYS A 64 8.04 3.65 -11.81
N SER A 65 7.22 4.28 -10.98
CA SER A 65 7.22 4.06 -9.53
C SER A 65 6.93 2.60 -9.17
N ALA A 66 6.00 1.96 -9.86
CA ALA A 66 5.60 0.58 -9.58
C ALA A 66 6.57 -0.50 -10.10
N THR A 67 7.55 -0.16 -10.97
CA THR A 67 8.38 -1.17 -11.66
C THR A 67 9.88 -0.95 -11.59
N LEU A 68 10.37 0.25 -11.25
CA LEU A 68 11.80 0.45 -11.06
C LEU A 68 12.34 -0.37 -9.88
N PRO A 69 13.57 -0.91 -9.97
CA PRO A 69 14.27 -1.52 -8.85
C PRO A 69 14.41 -0.57 -7.66
N GLY A 70 14.40 -1.12 -6.43
CA GLY A 70 14.42 -0.32 -5.21
C GLY A 70 15.61 0.63 -5.08
N ALA A 71 16.79 0.22 -5.55
CA ALA A 71 17.98 1.07 -5.53
C ALA A 71 17.84 2.37 -6.36
N GLU A 72 16.95 2.39 -7.34
CA GLU A 72 16.70 3.54 -8.22
C GLU A 72 15.32 4.16 -7.95
N ASN A 73 14.59 3.66 -6.95
CA ASN A 73 13.20 3.97 -6.70
C ASN A 73 13.02 4.69 -5.37
N LEU A 74 12.89 6.00 -5.41
CA LEU A 74 12.68 6.81 -4.21
C LEU A 74 11.30 6.60 -3.57
N MET A 75 10.31 6.16 -4.34
CA MET A 75 8.94 5.94 -3.85
C MET A 75 8.78 4.58 -3.19
N ARG A 76 9.46 3.54 -3.74
CA ARG A 76 9.36 2.15 -3.31
C ARG A 76 10.76 1.54 -3.14
N PRO A 77 11.49 1.89 -2.09
CA PRO A 77 12.87 1.38 -1.87
C PRO A 77 12.91 -0.14 -1.71
N ASP A 78 11.79 -0.76 -1.31
CA ASP A 78 11.66 -2.22 -1.12
C ASP A 78 11.15 -2.96 -2.38
N ASN A 79 11.13 -2.29 -3.54
CA ASN A 79 10.43 -2.81 -4.72
C ASN A 79 11.02 -4.12 -5.27
N ASP A 80 12.32 -4.39 -5.07
CA ASP A 80 12.93 -5.66 -5.51
C ASP A 80 12.34 -6.85 -4.76
N ASP A 81 12.23 -6.78 -3.44
CA ASP A 81 11.57 -7.80 -2.63
C ASP A 81 10.07 -7.88 -2.93
N TYR A 82 9.41 -6.74 -3.02
CA TYR A 82 7.99 -6.67 -3.32
C TYR A 82 7.64 -7.32 -4.67
N MET A 83 8.40 -7.02 -5.74
CA MET A 83 8.17 -7.60 -7.06
C MET A 83 8.51 -9.09 -7.12
N SER A 84 9.59 -9.51 -6.47
CA SER A 84 10.08 -10.90 -6.58
C SER A 84 9.35 -11.86 -5.63
N LYS A 85 9.02 -11.42 -4.42
CA LYS A 85 8.42 -12.26 -3.37
C LYS A 85 6.92 -12.06 -3.23
N GLY A 86 6.39 -10.91 -3.68
CA GLY A 86 5.00 -10.50 -3.48
C GLY A 86 4.73 -9.89 -2.10
N TYR A 87 5.78 -9.65 -1.31
CA TYR A 87 5.73 -8.98 -0.02
C TYR A 87 7.07 -8.29 0.29
N VAL A 88 7.07 -7.36 1.24
CA VAL A 88 8.27 -6.72 1.79
C VAL A 88 8.65 -7.45 3.08
N PRO A 89 9.85 -8.05 3.18
CA PRO A 89 10.28 -8.73 4.40
C PRO A 89 10.72 -7.73 5.48
N LEU A 90 10.45 -8.06 6.73
CA LEU A 90 10.99 -7.34 7.88
C LEU A 90 12.49 -7.60 8.01
N ARG A 91 13.33 -6.57 7.95
CA ARG A 91 14.79 -6.69 8.05
C ARG A 91 15.37 -6.12 9.32
N GLU A 92 14.80 -5.03 9.82
CA GLU A 92 15.25 -4.30 11.00
C GLU A 92 14.11 -4.08 12.00
N GLN A 93 14.45 -3.75 13.23
CA GLN A 93 13.47 -3.60 14.32
C GLN A 93 12.41 -2.54 14.03
N TYR A 94 12.77 -1.45 13.36
CA TYR A 94 11.87 -0.33 13.04
C TYR A 94 11.47 -0.28 11.56
N ASP A 95 11.63 -1.40 10.88
CA ASP A 95 11.22 -1.56 9.50
C ASP A 95 9.68 -1.61 9.41
N ASN A 96 9.11 -0.77 8.57
CA ASN A 96 7.67 -0.65 8.34
C ASN A 96 7.17 -1.55 7.21
N SER A 97 7.72 -2.73 7.07
CA SER A 97 7.56 -3.63 5.93
C SER A 97 6.10 -3.94 5.55
N VAL A 98 5.25 -4.19 6.55
CA VAL A 98 3.82 -4.45 6.30
C VAL A 98 3.10 -3.20 5.84
N SER A 99 3.35 -2.06 6.49
CA SER A 99 2.74 -0.78 6.11
C SER A 99 3.12 -0.38 4.69
N HIS A 100 4.41 -0.46 4.31
CA HIS A 100 4.87 -0.22 2.95
C HIS A 100 4.15 -1.11 1.93
N ALA A 101 4.14 -2.41 2.18
CA ALA A 101 3.54 -3.36 1.25
C ALA A 101 2.02 -3.14 1.08
N LEU A 102 1.30 -2.83 2.15
CA LEU A 102 -0.15 -2.57 2.08
C LEU A 102 -0.47 -1.36 1.21
N GLU A 103 0.31 -0.29 1.34
CA GLU A 103 0.21 0.88 0.46
C GLU A 103 0.50 0.52 -1.00
N TYR A 104 1.54 -0.28 -1.26
CA TYR A 104 1.87 -0.73 -2.62
C TYR A 104 0.76 -1.58 -3.23
N TYR A 105 0.08 -2.46 -2.45
CA TYR A 105 -1.04 -3.25 -2.97
C TYR A 105 -2.24 -2.38 -3.38
N ILE A 106 -2.54 -1.34 -2.60
CA ILE A 106 -3.61 -0.38 -2.93
C ILE A 106 -3.27 0.37 -4.21
N ALA A 107 -2.03 0.88 -4.30
CA ALA A 107 -1.56 1.60 -5.49
C ALA A 107 -1.54 0.70 -6.72
N ASP A 108 -1.07 -0.55 -6.61
CA ASP A 108 -1.07 -1.52 -7.71
C ASP A 108 -2.49 -1.90 -8.14
N PHE A 109 -3.43 -2.04 -7.22
CA PHE A 109 -4.83 -2.25 -7.58
C PHE A 109 -5.39 -1.06 -8.38
N ALA A 110 -5.16 0.15 -7.92
CA ALA A 110 -5.58 1.36 -8.64
C ALA A 110 -4.94 1.40 -10.05
N LEU A 111 -3.63 1.18 -10.13
CA LEU A 111 -2.91 1.15 -11.41
C LEU A 111 -3.40 0.02 -12.33
N SER A 112 -3.78 -1.15 -11.80
CA SER A 112 -4.38 -2.22 -12.59
C SER A 112 -5.67 -1.79 -13.26
N ARG A 113 -6.53 -1.06 -12.53
CA ARG A 113 -7.79 -0.53 -13.06
C ARG A 113 -7.56 0.52 -14.13
N PHE A 114 -6.57 1.38 -13.90
CA PHE A 114 -6.20 2.40 -14.87
C PHE A 114 -5.62 1.79 -16.16
N ALA A 115 -4.69 0.84 -16.02
CA ALA A 115 -4.10 0.10 -17.14
C ALA A 115 -5.18 -0.63 -17.97
N ASP A 116 -6.14 -1.28 -17.30
CA ASP A 116 -7.25 -1.97 -17.98
C ASP A 116 -8.10 -1.00 -18.80
N ALA A 117 -8.44 0.14 -18.22
CA ALA A 117 -9.23 1.18 -18.89
C ALA A 117 -8.48 1.83 -20.07
N LEU A 118 -7.15 1.86 -20.04
CA LEU A 118 -6.28 2.31 -21.14
C LEU A 118 -5.96 1.21 -22.16
N GLY A 119 -6.52 0.01 -22.01
CA GLY A 119 -6.30 -1.13 -22.92
C GLY A 119 -4.97 -1.86 -22.72
N LYS A 120 -4.20 -1.56 -21.69
CA LYS A 120 -2.90 -2.15 -21.35
C LYS A 120 -3.10 -3.45 -20.55
N LYS A 121 -3.67 -4.48 -21.19
CA LYS A 121 -4.17 -5.69 -20.54
C LYS A 121 -3.10 -6.48 -19.76
N LYS A 122 -1.88 -6.58 -20.28
CA LYS A 122 -0.77 -7.29 -19.60
C LYS A 122 -0.39 -6.60 -18.28
N ASP A 123 -0.28 -5.29 -18.31
CA ASP A 123 0.04 -4.50 -17.12
C ASP A 123 -1.08 -4.56 -16.10
N ALA A 124 -2.33 -4.48 -16.56
CA ALA A 124 -3.52 -4.62 -15.72
C ALA A 124 -3.54 -5.96 -14.96
N GLU A 125 -3.26 -7.06 -15.64
CA GLU A 125 -3.20 -8.40 -15.03
C GLU A 125 -2.04 -8.49 -14.02
N MET A 126 -0.86 -8.00 -14.38
CA MET A 126 0.33 -8.01 -13.52
C MET A 126 0.07 -7.25 -12.22
N PHE A 127 -0.39 -6.00 -12.30
CA PHE A 127 -0.65 -5.17 -11.14
C PHE A 127 -1.81 -5.70 -10.29
N TYR A 128 -2.87 -6.23 -10.93
CA TYR A 128 -3.96 -6.88 -10.19
C TYR A 128 -3.44 -8.08 -9.38
N LYS A 129 -2.63 -8.94 -9.98
CA LYS A 129 -2.06 -10.09 -9.28
C LYS A 129 -1.20 -9.66 -8.10
N ARG A 130 -0.37 -8.63 -8.27
CA ARG A 130 0.48 -8.09 -7.22
C ARG A 130 -0.34 -7.51 -6.06
N SER A 131 -1.44 -6.81 -6.35
CA SER A 131 -2.32 -6.20 -5.35
C SER A 131 -2.93 -7.20 -4.35
N LEU A 132 -2.94 -8.48 -4.68
CA LEU A 132 -3.44 -9.55 -3.82
C LEU A 132 -2.39 -10.12 -2.85
N GLY A 133 -1.17 -9.57 -2.86
CA GLY A 133 -0.04 -10.03 -2.04
C GLY A 133 -0.23 -9.84 -0.54
N TYR A 134 -1.15 -8.98 -0.09
CA TYR A 134 -1.48 -8.82 1.33
C TYR A 134 -1.77 -10.16 2.04
N LYS A 135 -2.21 -11.18 1.28
CA LYS A 135 -2.52 -12.53 1.78
C LYS A 135 -1.31 -13.23 2.39
N HIS A 136 -0.09 -12.88 1.98
CA HIS A 136 1.14 -13.43 2.55
C HIS A 136 1.27 -13.11 4.04
N TYR A 137 0.87 -11.91 4.45
CA TYR A 137 0.99 -11.47 5.85
C TYR A 137 -0.03 -12.08 6.79
N TYR A 138 -1.10 -12.71 6.29
CA TYR A 138 -2.17 -13.19 7.14
C TYR A 138 -1.76 -14.39 7.99
N SER A 139 -1.64 -14.19 9.30
CA SER A 139 -1.39 -15.24 10.28
C SER A 139 -2.71 -15.84 10.78
N LYS A 140 -2.93 -17.11 10.51
CA LYS A 140 -4.11 -17.82 11.03
C LYS A 140 -4.10 -17.96 12.55
N GLU A 141 -2.92 -17.97 13.16
CA GLU A 141 -2.72 -18.06 14.61
C GLU A 141 -3.32 -16.85 15.32
N PHE A 142 -3.07 -15.65 14.80
CA PHE A 142 -3.53 -14.38 15.39
C PHE A 142 -4.80 -13.84 14.74
N GLY A 143 -5.16 -14.32 13.54
CA GLY A 143 -6.25 -13.77 12.75
C GLY A 143 -5.99 -12.33 12.28
N THR A 144 -4.71 -11.96 12.15
CA THR A 144 -4.24 -10.62 11.77
C THR A 144 -3.02 -10.71 10.87
N PHE A 145 -2.59 -9.58 10.31
CA PHE A 145 -1.32 -9.51 9.59
C PHE A 145 -0.14 -9.58 10.54
N ARG A 146 0.90 -10.29 10.11
CA ARG A 146 2.13 -10.51 10.85
C ARG A 146 3.32 -10.29 9.93
N PRO A 147 4.37 -9.57 10.36
CA PRO A 147 5.56 -9.37 9.55
C PRO A 147 6.22 -10.69 9.17
N ILE A 148 6.83 -10.72 7.99
CA ILE A 148 7.53 -11.88 7.43
C ILE A 148 9.02 -11.56 7.37
N LEU A 149 9.85 -12.48 7.84
CA LEU A 149 11.31 -12.38 7.78
C LEU A 149 11.85 -12.67 6.37
N PRO A 150 13.11 -12.33 6.06
CA PRO A 150 13.70 -12.60 4.76
C PRO A 150 13.71 -14.08 4.34
N ASP A 151 13.70 -15.00 5.30
CA ASP A 151 13.61 -16.45 5.07
C ASP A 151 12.20 -16.96 4.81
N GLY A 152 11.19 -16.09 4.85
CA GLY A 152 9.78 -16.41 4.61
C GLY A 152 9.01 -16.85 5.86
N THR A 153 9.65 -16.89 7.02
CA THR A 153 8.98 -17.21 8.29
C THR A 153 8.33 -15.99 8.91
N PHE A 154 7.30 -16.17 9.71
CA PHE A 154 6.71 -15.06 10.45
C PHE A 154 7.61 -14.60 11.59
N TYR A 155 7.70 -13.28 11.78
CA TYR A 155 8.40 -12.67 12.89
C TYR A 155 7.85 -13.16 14.25
N SER A 156 8.74 -13.52 15.19
CA SER A 156 8.40 -14.03 16.52
C SER A 156 9.45 -13.59 17.55
N PRO A 157 9.07 -13.27 18.81
CA PRO A 157 7.69 -13.23 19.34
C PRO A 157 6.87 -12.09 18.74
N PHE A 158 5.55 -12.22 18.70
CA PHE A 158 4.66 -11.23 18.08
C PHE A 158 3.44 -10.94 18.95
N ASN A 159 3.16 -9.67 19.17
CA ASN A 159 1.95 -9.19 19.80
C ASN A 159 1.18 -8.29 18.82
N PRO A 160 0.00 -8.68 18.30
CA PRO A 160 -0.72 -7.90 17.30
C PRO A 160 -1.27 -6.57 17.81
N ARG A 161 -1.30 -6.37 19.12
CA ARG A 161 -1.74 -5.12 19.76
C ARG A 161 -0.60 -4.16 20.04
N GLN A 162 0.63 -4.64 20.05
CA GLN A 162 1.79 -3.79 20.24
C GLN A 162 1.94 -2.86 19.05
N GLY A 163 1.99 -1.60 19.32
CA GLY A 163 2.18 -0.62 18.29
C GLY A 163 2.18 0.76 18.81
N GLU A 164 3.07 1.48 18.31
CA GLU A 164 3.26 2.88 18.09
C GLU A 164 4.73 3.20 17.95
N ASN A 165 5.06 4.38 17.43
CA ASN A 165 6.42 4.83 17.10
C ASN A 165 7.41 4.85 18.29
N PHE A 166 6.94 4.69 19.50
CA PHE A 166 7.75 4.81 20.72
C PHE A 166 8.11 3.46 21.35
N GLU A 167 7.47 2.39 20.88
CA GLU A 167 7.82 1.02 21.25
C GLU A 167 8.21 0.21 20.01
N PRO A 168 9.10 -0.78 20.14
CA PRO A 168 9.42 -1.64 19.02
C PRO A 168 8.15 -2.27 18.44
N ASN A 169 7.80 -1.82 17.24
CA ASN A 169 6.62 -2.28 16.51
C ASN A 169 7.03 -2.71 15.11
N PRO A 170 7.72 -3.84 14.99
CA PRO A 170 8.24 -4.25 13.71
C PRO A 170 7.13 -4.45 12.68
N GLY A 171 7.29 -3.83 11.53
CA GLY A 171 6.44 -3.98 10.38
C GLY A 171 5.30 -2.97 10.25
N PHE A 172 5.02 -2.15 11.27
CA PHE A 172 3.89 -1.22 11.26
C PHE A 172 4.32 0.21 11.61
N HIS A 173 3.81 1.17 10.87
CA HIS A 173 4.05 2.60 11.08
C HIS A 173 2.83 3.26 11.70
N GLU A 174 3.02 4.01 12.79
CA GLU A 174 1.95 4.76 13.47
C GLU A 174 0.69 3.93 13.78
N GLY A 175 0.88 2.66 14.08
CA GLY A 175 -0.24 1.75 14.34
C GLY A 175 0.24 0.34 14.68
N ASN A 176 -0.66 -0.61 14.60
CA ASN A 176 -0.39 -2.01 14.91
C ASN A 176 -1.08 -2.97 13.94
N SER A 177 -0.84 -4.26 14.15
CA SER A 177 -1.44 -5.31 13.32
C SER A 177 -2.97 -5.28 13.31
N TRP A 178 -3.62 -4.87 14.41
CA TRP A 178 -5.07 -4.77 14.47
C TRP A 178 -5.62 -3.72 13.50
N ASN A 179 -5.00 -2.53 13.46
CA ASN A 179 -5.39 -1.45 12.55
C ASN A 179 -5.13 -1.87 11.09
N TYR A 180 -3.89 -2.28 10.82
CA TYR A 180 -3.44 -2.54 9.46
C TYR A 180 -4.07 -3.79 8.83
N THR A 181 -4.54 -4.77 9.62
CA THR A 181 -5.21 -5.95 9.07
C THR A 181 -6.46 -5.60 8.25
N PHE A 182 -7.13 -4.50 8.56
CA PHE A 182 -8.30 -4.05 7.81
C PHE A 182 -7.96 -3.06 6.69
N TYR A 183 -6.69 -2.69 6.53
CA TYR A 183 -6.24 -1.77 5.49
C TYR A 183 -6.08 -2.47 4.13
N VAL A 184 -7.17 -3.07 3.68
CA VAL A 184 -7.31 -3.74 2.37
C VAL A 184 -8.60 -3.25 1.67
N PRO A 185 -8.73 -1.93 1.42
CA PRO A 185 -9.98 -1.37 0.87
C PRO A 185 -10.28 -1.86 -0.55
N HIS A 186 -9.27 -2.32 -1.26
CA HIS A 186 -9.39 -2.80 -2.63
C HIS A 186 -9.90 -4.25 -2.75
N ASP A 187 -9.84 -5.06 -1.68
CA ASP A 187 -10.30 -6.47 -1.70
C ASP A 187 -10.92 -6.89 -0.34
N VAL A 188 -11.90 -6.14 0.14
CA VAL A 188 -12.59 -6.43 1.42
C VAL A 188 -13.22 -7.82 1.42
N TYR A 189 -13.76 -8.27 0.30
CA TYR A 189 -14.34 -9.62 0.19
C TYR A 189 -13.28 -10.71 0.24
N GLY A 190 -12.12 -10.50 -0.38
CA GLY A 190 -10.97 -11.40 -0.30
C GLY A 190 -10.43 -11.50 1.13
N LEU A 191 -10.31 -10.37 1.83
CA LEU A 191 -9.92 -10.36 3.24
C LEU A 191 -10.93 -11.10 4.12
N ALA A 192 -12.23 -10.84 3.94
CA ALA A 192 -13.27 -11.55 4.69
C ALA A 192 -13.22 -13.07 4.43
N LYS A 193 -12.99 -13.49 3.18
CA LYS A 193 -12.81 -14.91 2.84
C LYS A 193 -11.58 -15.50 3.52
N LEU A 194 -10.48 -14.76 3.55
CA LEU A 194 -9.24 -15.16 4.21
C LEU A 194 -9.44 -15.40 5.72
N MET A 195 -10.27 -14.57 6.36
CA MET A 195 -10.67 -14.68 7.77
C MET A 195 -11.70 -15.78 8.06
N GLY A 196 -12.17 -16.50 7.05
CA GLY A 196 -13.17 -17.58 7.21
C GLY A 196 -14.61 -17.17 6.91
N GLY A 197 -14.84 -16.01 6.31
CA GLY A 197 -16.13 -15.50 5.85
C GLY A 197 -16.60 -14.24 6.55
N LYS A 198 -17.78 -13.77 6.15
CA LYS A 198 -18.34 -12.47 6.61
C LYS A 198 -18.47 -12.40 8.13
N LYS A 199 -18.96 -13.46 8.78
CA LYS A 199 -19.20 -13.45 10.24
C LYS A 199 -17.90 -13.35 11.05
N PRO A 200 -16.86 -14.17 10.82
CA PRO A 200 -15.56 -13.98 11.46
C PRO A 200 -14.93 -12.61 11.20
N PHE A 201 -15.03 -12.10 9.97
CA PHE A 201 -14.54 -10.75 9.61
C PHE A 201 -15.21 -9.66 10.47
N VAL A 202 -16.55 -9.65 10.52
CA VAL A 202 -17.31 -8.66 11.29
C VAL A 202 -17.02 -8.78 12.78
N ASN A 203 -16.94 -10.00 13.31
CA ASN A 203 -16.63 -10.21 14.72
C ASN A 203 -15.23 -9.71 15.08
N LYS A 204 -14.24 -9.93 14.20
CA LYS A 204 -12.87 -9.44 14.42
C LYS A 204 -12.81 -7.91 14.35
N LEU A 205 -13.51 -7.31 13.39
CA LEU A 205 -13.59 -5.86 13.27
C LEU A 205 -14.29 -5.25 14.51
N GLN A 206 -15.41 -5.81 14.96
CA GLN A 206 -16.11 -5.36 16.17
C GLN A 206 -15.19 -5.43 17.39
N MET A 207 -14.44 -6.51 17.54
CA MET A 207 -13.49 -6.68 18.65
C MET A 207 -12.44 -5.55 18.69
N VAL A 208 -11.94 -5.12 17.52
CA VAL A 208 -10.97 -4.00 17.46
C VAL A 208 -11.58 -2.70 17.98
N PHE A 209 -12.85 -2.44 17.68
CA PHE A 209 -13.55 -1.27 18.21
C PHE A 209 -13.86 -1.40 19.71
N ASP A 210 -14.33 -2.58 20.15
CA ASP A 210 -14.74 -2.78 21.54
C ASP A 210 -13.54 -2.73 22.50
N GLU A 211 -12.41 -3.32 22.11
CA GLU A 211 -11.20 -3.37 22.94
C GLU A 211 -10.34 -2.10 22.82
N GLY A 212 -10.34 -1.42 21.69
CA GLY A 212 -9.62 -0.16 21.49
C GLY A 212 -10.20 1.04 22.25
N LEU A 213 -11.37 0.88 22.87
CA LEU A 213 -11.95 1.90 23.76
C LEU A 213 -11.31 1.91 25.17
N TYR A 214 -10.51 0.91 25.51
CA TYR A 214 -9.97 0.68 26.85
C TYR A 214 -8.44 0.73 26.91
N ASP A 215 -7.79 0.97 25.79
CA ASP A 215 -6.36 1.20 25.67
C ASP A 215 -6.09 2.70 25.49
#